data_5d3e5512dcf4f4f53f74484453270e2b
#
_entry.id   5d3e5512dcf4f4f53f74484453270e2b
#
_cell.length_a   1.000
_cell.length_b   1.000
_cell.length_c   1.000
_cell.angle_alpha   90.00
_cell.angle_beta   90.00
_cell.angle_gamma   90.00
#
_symmetry.space_group_name_H-M   'P 1'
#
loop_
_entity.id
_entity.type
_entity.pdbx_description
1 polymer ?
#
loop_
_entity_poly.entity_id
_entity_poly.type
_entity_poly.pdbx_seq_one_letter_code
_entity_poly.pdbx_strand_id
1 'polypeptide(L)'
;IVACPTGALTEKDNTQQVIDAINDPEKVVVVQTAPAVRAALGEEFGMPIGTNVEGKMVAALRRLGFDKVYDTDFGADMTIMEEANEFIDRVKNGGKLPIITSCSPGWVKFCEHYFPSLTENLSTCKSPQQMTGALIKTWFAEREGIDPNNIISVSVMPCVAKKFEINRDDEDAAGVPDVDISITTRELARMIKMAQLNFARLPEEDFDPVMGVSTGAATIFGATGGVLEAALRTAADVLEGVDHDNIEYKEIRGTKGFKEAVYKVAGMDVKVAVVSGLNNANELLKKIESGEADYHIVEVMCCPGGCVNGGGQPIQPSTVRSFTDIK
;
A
#
# COMPACT_ATOMS: atom_id res chain seq x y z
N ILE A 1 -19.81 -0.71 -4.42
CA ILE A 1 -20.27 -2.03 -3.98
C ILE A 1 -21.17 -1.88 -2.76
N VAL A 2 -20.67 -1.31 -1.66
CA VAL A 2 -21.44 -1.18 -0.39
C VAL A 2 -22.74 -0.39 -0.54
N ALA A 3 -22.79 0.56 -1.47
CA ALA A 3 -24.00 1.35 -1.75
C ALA A 3 -25.06 0.62 -2.60
N CYS A 4 -24.76 -0.59 -3.10
CA CYS A 4 -25.74 -1.36 -3.88
C CYS A 4 -26.77 -2.00 -2.95
N PRO A 5 -28.06 -1.58 -3.01
CA PRO A 5 -29.06 -2.04 -2.06
C PRO A 5 -29.48 -3.51 -2.25
N THR A 6 -29.23 -4.06 -3.44
CA THR A 6 -29.61 -5.43 -3.81
C THR A 6 -28.46 -6.42 -3.72
N GLY A 7 -27.23 -5.97 -3.45
CA GLY A 7 -26.04 -6.81 -3.47
C GLY A 7 -25.65 -7.33 -4.88
N ALA A 8 -26.21 -6.73 -5.95
CA ALA A 8 -25.88 -7.12 -7.33
C ALA A 8 -24.44 -6.76 -7.72
N LEU A 9 -23.85 -5.75 -7.07
CA LEU A 9 -22.46 -5.39 -7.24
C LEU A 9 -21.62 -6.05 -6.14
N THR A 10 -20.78 -6.99 -6.54
CA THR A 10 -19.82 -7.67 -5.64
C THR A 10 -18.40 -7.44 -6.10
N GLU A 11 -17.45 -7.60 -5.20
CA GLU A 11 -16.04 -7.67 -5.58
C GLU A 11 -15.74 -9.00 -6.28
N LYS A 12 -14.78 -9.01 -7.19
CA LYS A 12 -14.29 -10.25 -7.79
C LYS A 12 -13.63 -11.08 -6.71
N ASP A 13 -14.04 -12.32 -6.54
CA ASP A 13 -13.43 -13.27 -5.60
C ASP A 13 -12.27 -13.98 -6.30
N ASN A 14 -11.07 -13.85 -5.72
CA ASN A 14 -9.86 -14.49 -6.24
C ASN A 14 -9.37 -15.66 -5.35
N THR A 15 -10.14 -16.05 -4.33
CA THR A 15 -9.72 -17.11 -3.38
C THR A 15 -9.47 -18.44 -4.08
N GLN A 16 -10.32 -18.81 -5.05
CA GLN A 16 -10.15 -20.07 -5.78
C GLN A 16 -8.86 -20.09 -6.60
N GLN A 17 -8.48 -18.97 -7.23
CA GLN A 17 -7.23 -18.88 -7.98
C GLN A 17 -6.01 -19.11 -7.09
N VAL A 18 -6.03 -18.58 -5.84
CA VAL A 18 -4.97 -18.83 -4.86
C VAL A 18 -4.93 -20.29 -4.44
N ILE A 19 -6.10 -20.90 -4.18
CA ILE A 19 -6.20 -22.32 -3.81
C ILE A 19 -5.66 -23.21 -4.93
N ASP A 20 -6.02 -22.92 -6.18
CA ASP A 20 -5.54 -23.66 -7.35
C ASP A 20 -4.02 -23.55 -7.50
N ALA A 21 -3.47 -22.34 -7.31
CA ALA A 21 -2.03 -22.11 -7.34
C ALA A 21 -1.28 -22.90 -6.25
N ILE A 22 -1.78 -22.88 -5.01
CA ILE A 22 -1.17 -23.61 -3.88
C ILE A 22 -1.20 -25.13 -4.12
N ASN A 23 -2.21 -25.62 -4.80
CA ASN A 23 -2.34 -27.06 -5.10
C ASN A 23 -1.57 -27.51 -6.36
N ASP A 24 -0.99 -26.59 -7.11
CA ASP A 24 -0.18 -26.90 -8.28
C ASP A 24 1.27 -27.21 -7.85
N PRO A 25 1.74 -28.48 -7.95
CA PRO A 25 3.06 -28.86 -7.50
C PRO A 25 4.22 -28.29 -8.34
N GLU A 26 3.91 -27.70 -9.50
CA GLU A 26 4.90 -27.06 -10.37
C GLU A 26 5.12 -25.58 -10.05
N LYS A 27 4.30 -25.02 -9.15
CA LYS A 27 4.35 -23.60 -8.78
C LYS A 27 4.95 -23.39 -7.40
N VAL A 28 5.70 -22.31 -7.26
CA VAL A 28 6.14 -21.75 -5.99
C VAL A 28 5.25 -20.55 -5.70
N VAL A 29 4.48 -20.61 -4.63
CA VAL A 29 3.49 -19.60 -4.31
C VAL A 29 4.00 -18.70 -3.19
N VAL A 30 4.30 -17.47 -3.55
CA VAL A 30 4.86 -16.46 -2.65
C VAL A 30 3.79 -15.43 -2.33
N VAL A 31 3.62 -15.09 -1.05
CA VAL A 31 2.63 -14.08 -0.62
C VAL A 31 3.30 -12.91 0.07
N GLN A 32 2.78 -11.71 -0.21
CA GLN A 32 3.10 -10.47 0.49
C GLN A 32 1.86 -9.88 1.16
N THR A 33 2.02 -9.23 2.31
CA THR A 33 0.90 -8.62 3.05
C THR A 33 1.13 -7.14 3.33
N ALA A 34 0.12 -6.32 3.06
CA ALA A 34 0.19 -4.89 3.38
C ALA A 34 0.07 -4.62 4.89
N PRO A 35 0.71 -3.53 5.41
CA PRO A 35 0.71 -3.21 6.85
C PRO A 35 -0.69 -3.09 7.46
N ALA A 36 -1.65 -2.52 6.75
CA ALA A 36 -3.01 -2.37 7.24
C ALA A 36 -3.77 -3.70 7.42
N VAL A 37 -3.30 -4.81 6.83
CA VAL A 37 -3.96 -6.13 6.95
C VAL A 37 -3.80 -6.67 8.36
N ARG A 38 -2.59 -6.60 8.94
CA ARG A 38 -2.29 -7.09 10.30
C ARG A 38 -3.08 -6.38 11.38
N ALA A 39 -3.47 -5.12 11.14
CA ALA A 39 -4.24 -4.32 12.09
C ALA A 39 -5.75 -4.58 12.06
N ALA A 40 -6.27 -5.28 11.02
CA ALA A 40 -7.70 -5.46 10.84
C ALA A 40 -8.14 -6.94 10.72
N LEU A 41 -7.25 -7.84 10.32
CA LEU A 41 -7.59 -9.25 10.10
C LEU A 41 -8.19 -9.91 11.35
N GLY A 42 -7.72 -9.53 12.55
CA GLY A 42 -8.22 -10.04 13.82
C GLY A 42 -9.72 -9.82 14.05
N GLU A 43 -10.29 -8.76 13.48
CA GLU A 43 -11.71 -8.43 13.59
C GLU A 43 -12.61 -9.54 13.00
N GLU A 44 -12.18 -10.21 11.95
CA GLU A 44 -12.87 -11.33 11.33
C GLU A 44 -12.93 -12.59 12.21
N PHE A 45 -12.15 -12.61 13.28
CA PHE A 45 -12.05 -13.69 14.27
C PHE A 45 -12.48 -13.26 15.67
N GLY A 46 -13.21 -12.14 15.77
CA GLY A 46 -13.80 -11.63 17.02
C GLY A 46 -12.80 -10.95 17.95
N MET A 47 -11.63 -10.56 17.46
CA MET A 47 -10.67 -9.78 18.23
C MET A 47 -11.06 -8.28 18.23
N PRO A 48 -10.63 -7.49 19.22
CA PRO A 48 -10.86 -6.06 19.25
C PRO A 48 -10.30 -5.37 17.98
N ILE A 49 -10.96 -4.30 17.54
CA ILE A 49 -10.52 -3.48 16.41
C ILE A 49 -9.10 -2.96 16.68
N GLY A 50 -8.23 -3.03 15.65
CA GLY A 50 -6.85 -2.57 15.75
C GLY A 50 -5.90 -3.54 16.47
N THR A 51 -6.35 -4.76 16.79
CA THR A 51 -5.44 -5.78 17.34
C THR A 51 -4.41 -6.16 16.29
N ASN A 52 -3.13 -5.93 16.58
CA ASN A 52 -2.05 -6.41 15.72
C ASN A 52 -1.97 -7.94 15.79
N VAL A 53 -2.17 -8.59 14.65
CA VAL A 53 -2.14 -10.05 14.51
C VAL A 53 -1.08 -10.52 13.52
N GLU A 54 0.00 -9.76 13.38
CA GLU A 54 1.06 -9.99 12.39
C GLU A 54 1.57 -11.43 12.41
N GLY A 55 2.11 -11.88 13.52
CA GLY A 55 2.68 -13.23 13.59
C GLY A 55 1.65 -14.35 13.43
N LYS A 56 0.40 -14.14 13.91
CA LYS A 56 -0.69 -15.09 13.66
C LYS A 56 -1.10 -15.12 12.18
N MET A 57 -1.06 -14.00 11.52
CA MET A 57 -1.30 -13.89 10.08
C MET A 57 -0.25 -14.67 9.30
N VAL A 58 1.04 -14.47 9.62
CA VAL A 58 2.15 -15.23 9.00
C VAL A 58 1.97 -16.73 9.23
N ALA A 59 1.68 -17.13 10.46
CA ALA A 59 1.42 -18.52 10.81
C ALA A 59 0.23 -19.11 10.04
N ALA A 60 -0.82 -18.34 9.82
CA ALA A 60 -1.98 -18.77 9.04
C ALA A 60 -1.62 -18.96 7.56
N LEU A 61 -0.90 -18.01 6.97
CA LEU A 61 -0.48 -18.09 5.56
C LEU A 61 0.39 -19.31 5.28
N ARG A 62 1.34 -19.63 6.14
CA ARG A 62 2.13 -20.87 6.01
C ARG A 62 1.28 -22.13 6.10
N ARG A 63 0.27 -22.16 6.99
CA ARG A 63 -0.65 -23.29 7.11
C ARG A 63 -1.65 -23.41 5.98
N LEU A 64 -1.89 -22.33 5.26
CA LEU A 64 -2.66 -22.34 4.01
C LEU A 64 -1.86 -22.95 2.84
N GLY A 65 -0.53 -23.05 2.97
CA GLY A 65 0.32 -23.68 1.98
C GLY A 65 1.17 -22.73 1.14
N PHE A 66 1.32 -21.47 1.53
CA PHE A 66 2.27 -20.56 0.88
C PHE A 66 3.71 -20.96 1.18
N ASP A 67 4.57 -20.97 0.16
CA ASP A 67 5.98 -21.35 0.26
C ASP A 67 6.84 -20.28 0.93
N LYS A 68 6.51 -19.00 0.68
CA LYS A 68 7.16 -17.83 1.28
C LYS A 68 6.13 -16.78 1.68
N VAL A 69 6.39 -16.13 2.80
CA VAL A 69 5.53 -15.07 3.35
C VAL A 69 6.37 -13.83 3.60
N TYR A 70 6.15 -12.79 2.81
CA TYR A 70 6.90 -11.54 2.86
C TYR A 70 6.05 -10.36 3.33
N ASP A 71 6.73 -9.31 3.77
CA ASP A 71 6.10 -8.06 4.19
C ASP A 71 6.17 -7.02 3.07
N THR A 72 5.03 -6.47 2.68
CA THR A 72 4.98 -5.36 1.73
C THR A 72 5.68 -4.09 2.28
N ASP A 73 5.91 -4.01 3.60
CA ASP A 73 6.66 -2.92 4.21
C ASP A 73 8.10 -2.83 3.66
N PHE A 74 8.70 -3.96 3.28
CA PHE A 74 9.99 -3.97 2.59
C PHE A 74 9.93 -3.24 1.23
N GLY A 75 8.91 -3.53 0.42
CA GLY A 75 8.71 -2.82 -0.84
C GLY A 75 8.32 -1.35 -0.64
N ALA A 76 7.67 -1.02 0.47
CA ALA A 76 7.37 0.36 0.82
C ALA A 76 8.63 1.15 1.19
N ASP A 77 9.56 0.57 1.94
CA ASP A 77 10.87 1.17 2.21
C ASP A 77 11.63 1.48 0.91
N MET A 78 11.57 0.57 -0.07
CA MET A 78 12.15 0.82 -1.40
C MET A 78 11.41 1.93 -2.14
N THR A 79 10.07 1.94 -2.10
CA THR A 79 9.28 3.00 -2.72
C THR A 79 9.64 4.38 -2.14
N ILE A 80 9.83 4.47 -0.81
CA ILE A 80 10.28 5.71 -0.16
C ILE A 80 11.63 6.18 -0.72
N MET A 81 12.59 5.28 -0.83
CA MET A 81 13.92 5.62 -1.35
C MET A 81 13.85 6.14 -2.79
N GLU A 82 13.11 5.46 -3.64
CA GLU A 82 12.97 5.85 -5.05
C GLU A 82 12.15 7.14 -5.21
N GLU A 83 11.02 7.29 -4.50
CA GLU A 83 10.20 8.51 -4.55
C GLU A 83 10.93 9.73 -4.00
N ALA A 84 11.71 9.58 -2.92
CA ALA A 84 12.54 10.65 -2.39
C ALA A 84 13.64 11.06 -3.39
N ASN A 85 14.29 10.11 -4.05
CA ASN A 85 15.28 10.39 -5.09
C ASN A 85 14.63 11.07 -6.31
N GLU A 86 13.46 10.61 -6.75
CA GLU A 86 12.70 11.25 -7.83
C GLU A 86 12.33 12.69 -7.45
N PHE A 87 11.86 12.92 -6.23
CA PHE A 87 11.57 14.26 -5.74
C PHE A 87 12.79 15.17 -5.78
N ILE A 88 13.93 14.70 -5.24
CA ILE A 88 15.19 15.43 -5.23
C ILE A 88 15.64 15.76 -6.66
N ASP A 89 15.51 14.80 -7.58
CA ASP A 89 15.87 14.99 -8.99
C ASP A 89 14.99 16.06 -9.66
N ARG A 90 13.66 15.97 -9.49
CA ARG A 90 12.71 16.96 -10.01
C ARG A 90 12.99 18.38 -9.50
N VAL A 91 13.34 18.51 -8.22
CA VAL A 91 13.68 19.82 -7.62
C VAL A 91 15.00 20.35 -8.17
N LYS A 92 16.04 19.52 -8.27
CA LYS A 92 17.37 19.93 -8.71
C LYS A 92 17.48 20.21 -10.20
N ASN A 93 16.81 19.41 -11.02
CA ASN A 93 16.94 19.42 -12.47
C ASN A 93 15.76 20.09 -13.19
N GLY A 94 14.83 20.70 -12.46
CA GLY A 94 13.68 21.44 -13.04
C GLY A 94 12.59 20.54 -13.57
N GLY A 95 12.37 19.39 -12.94
CA GLY A 95 11.26 18.49 -13.26
C GLY A 95 9.89 19.05 -12.88
N LYS A 96 8.83 18.36 -13.29
CA LYS A 96 7.44 18.82 -13.05
C LYS A 96 7.06 18.66 -11.58
N LEU A 97 6.61 19.75 -10.98
CA LEU A 97 6.11 19.82 -9.61
C LEU A 97 4.62 20.26 -9.61
N PRO A 98 3.85 19.88 -8.56
CA PRO A 98 4.24 18.96 -7.50
C PRO A 98 4.46 17.54 -8.00
N ILE A 99 5.31 16.76 -7.32
CA ILE A 99 5.23 15.31 -7.42
C ILE A 99 4.01 14.85 -6.62
N ILE A 100 3.20 13.97 -7.18
CA ILE A 100 1.99 13.43 -6.53
C ILE A 100 2.15 11.93 -6.37
N THR A 101 1.97 11.40 -5.16
CA THR A 101 2.12 9.96 -4.90
C THR A 101 1.20 9.11 -5.78
N SER A 102 1.67 7.96 -6.24
CA SER A 102 0.98 7.07 -7.18
C SER A 102 0.62 5.68 -6.62
N CYS A 103 0.85 5.44 -5.33
CA CYS A 103 0.62 4.13 -4.71
C CYS A 103 -0.86 3.75 -4.48
N SER A 104 -1.81 4.67 -4.72
CA SER A 104 -3.25 4.45 -4.56
C SER A 104 -3.95 4.31 -5.93
N PRO A 105 -4.23 3.08 -6.41
CA PRO A 105 -4.70 2.87 -7.78
C PRO A 105 -6.08 3.48 -8.08
N GLY A 106 -6.94 3.61 -7.07
CA GLY A 106 -8.21 4.30 -7.23
C GLY A 106 -8.05 5.81 -7.49
N TRP A 107 -7.04 6.42 -6.87
CA TRP A 107 -6.64 7.79 -7.11
C TRP A 107 -6.01 7.96 -8.51
N VAL A 108 -5.04 7.10 -8.85
CA VAL A 108 -4.37 7.16 -10.16
C VAL A 108 -5.40 7.08 -11.30
N LYS A 109 -6.34 6.14 -11.21
CA LYS A 109 -7.42 6.00 -12.19
C LYS A 109 -8.32 7.24 -12.26
N PHE A 110 -8.60 7.86 -11.11
CA PHE A 110 -9.35 9.12 -11.07
C PHE A 110 -8.58 10.25 -11.76
N CYS A 111 -7.27 10.37 -11.50
CA CYS A 111 -6.41 11.37 -12.15
C CYS A 111 -6.40 11.20 -13.68
N GLU A 112 -6.17 9.99 -14.17
CA GLU A 112 -6.18 9.67 -15.60
C GLU A 112 -7.47 10.08 -16.31
N HIS A 113 -8.62 9.94 -15.64
CA HIS A 113 -9.91 10.24 -16.24
C HIS A 113 -10.31 11.72 -16.16
N TYR A 114 -10.03 12.38 -15.05
CA TYR A 114 -10.56 13.71 -14.76
C TYR A 114 -9.52 14.82 -14.80
N PHE A 115 -8.24 14.46 -14.66
CA PHE A 115 -7.12 15.40 -14.65
C PHE A 115 -5.93 14.88 -15.49
N PRO A 116 -6.15 14.54 -16.79
CA PRO A 116 -5.10 13.99 -17.63
C PRO A 116 -3.89 14.92 -17.79
N SER A 117 -4.07 16.24 -17.63
CA SER A 117 -3.00 17.24 -17.61
C SER A 117 -2.02 17.08 -16.44
N LEU A 118 -2.43 16.41 -15.36
CA LEU A 118 -1.63 16.18 -14.14
C LEU A 118 -1.01 14.78 -14.07
N THR A 119 -1.18 13.96 -15.10
CA THR A 119 -0.57 12.60 -15.11
C THR A 119 0.94 12.62 -15.05
N GLU A 120 1.58 13.62 -15.67
CA GLU A 120 3.03 13.83 -15.60
C GLU A 120 3.53 14.27 -14.20
N ASN A 121 2.61 14.70 -13.33
CA ASN A 121 2.91 15.03 -11.96
C ASN A 121 2.94 13.80 -11.06
N LEU A 122 2.32 12.69 -11.48
CA LEU A 122 2.37 11.46 -10.70
C LEU A 122 3.82 10.99 -10.52
N SER A 123 4.10 10.40 -9.37
CA SER A 123 5.35 9.66 -9.15
C SER A 123 5.44 8.52 -10.16
N THR A 124 6.62 8.31 -10.72
CA THR A 124 6.90 7.22 -11.66
C THR A 124 7.19 5.90 -10.94
N CYS A 125 7.27 5.93 -9.61
CA CYS A 125 7.53 4.74 -8.80
C CYS A 125 6.36 3.77 -8.83
N LYS A 126 6.68 2.48 -8.94
CA LYS A 126 5.72 1.41 -8.68
C LYS A 126 5.20 1.50 -7.24
N SER A 127 3.96 1.08 -7.01
CA SER A 127 3.44 0.97 -5.64
C SER A 127 4.21 -0.08 -4.84
N PRO A 128 4.20 -0.02 -3.48
CA PRO A 128 4.84 -1.05 -2.65
C PRO A 128 4.43 -2.48 -2.99
N GLN A 129 3.17 -2.70 -3.39
CA GLN A 129 2.71 -4.00 -3.89
C GLN A 129 3.50 -4.44 -5.11
N GLN A 130 3.65 -3.56 -6.09
CA GLN A 130 4.32 -3.87 -7.34
C GLN A 130 5.84 -3.91 -7.18
N MET A 131 6.41 -3.04 -6.32
CA MET A 131 7.84 -3.11 -5.96
C MET A 131 8.20 -4.48 -5.38
N THR A 132 7.43 -4.95 -4.40
CA THR A 132 7.65 -6.28 -3.81
C THR A 132 7.43 -7.39 -4.84
N GLY A 133 6.40 -7.28 -5.68
CA GLY A 133 6.12 -8.23 -6.74
C GLY A 133 7.25 -8.32 -7.77
N ALA A 134 7.76 -7.17 -8.22
CA ALA A 134 8.89 -7.10 -9.13
C ALA A 134 10.14 -7.80 -8.54
N LEU A 135 10.43 -7.57 -7.24
CA LEU A 135 11.53 -8.27 -6.57
C LEU A 135 11.33 -9.77 -6.43
N ILE A 136 10.09 -10.21 -6.20
CA ILE A 136 9.76 -11.64 -6.18
C ILE A 136 10.03 -12.27 -7.55
N LYS A 137 9.62 -11.60 -8.62
CA LYS A 137 9.77 -12.11 -9.98
C LYS A 137 11.19 -11.95 -10.57
N THR A 138 12.01 -11.07 -10.01
CA THR A 138 13.40 -10.83 -10.47
C THR A 138 14.40 -11.39 -9.47
N TRP A 139 14.69 -10.67 -8.40
CA TRP A 139 15.75 -10.98 -7.44
C TRP A 139 15.55 -12.34 -6.74
N PHE A 140 14.33 -12.60 -6.22
CA PHE A 140 14.05 -13.89 -5.57
C PHE A 140 14.12 -15.05 -6.56
N ALA A 141 13.53 -14.88 -7.75
CA ALA A 141 13.58 -15.88 -8.82
C ALA A 141 15.02 -16.25 -9.19
N GLU A 142 15.88 -15.24 -9.40
CA GLU A 142 17.30 -15.44 -9.72
C GLU A 142 18.04 -16.14 -8.56
N ARG A 143 17.84 -15.65 -7.34
CA ARG A 143 18.49 -16.19 -6.14
C ARG A 143 18.17 -17.67 -5.89
N GLU A 144 16.91 -18.05 -6.06
CA GLU A 144 16.45 -19.44 -5.83
C GLU A 144 16.60 -20.30 -7.10
N GLY A 145 17.00 -19.73 -8.24
CA GLY A 145 17.13 -20.42 -9.52
C GLY A 145 15.80 -20.92 -10.09
N ILE A 146 14.71 -20.17 -9.85
CA ILE A 146 13.36 -20.52 -10.30
C ILE A 146 12.97 -19.66 -11.49
N ASP A 147 12.38 -20.25 -12.51
CA ASP A 147 11.80 -19.49 -13.62
C ASP A 147 10.65 -18.58 -13.08
N PRO A 148 10.67 -17.26 -13.35
CA PRO A 148 9.59 -16.36 -12.95
C PRO A 148 8.18 -16.81 -13.34
N ASN A 149 8.04 -17.57 -14.43
CA ASN A 149 6.77 -18.17 -14.85
C ASN A 149 6.26 -19.26 -13.87
N ASN A 150 7.14 -19.86 -13.09
CA ASN A 150 6.80 -20.87 -12.10
C ASN A 150 6.58 -20.29 -10.71
N ILE A 151 6.75 -18.99 -10.54
CA ILE A 151 6.42 -18.29 -9.31
C ILE A 151 5.04 -17.65 -9.44
N ILE A 152 4.15 -17.90 -8.49
CA ILE A 152 2.88 -17.19 -8.37
C ILE A 152 3.01 -16.19 -7.23
N SER A 153 3.09 -14.92 -7.58
CA SER A 153 3.13 -13.80 -6.63
C SER A 153 1.71 -13.41 -6.22
N VAL A 154 1.39 -13.57 -4.93
CA VAL A 154 0.09 -13.25 -4.35
C VAL A 154 0.22 -12.06 -3.42
N SER A 155 -0.68 -11.08 -3.52
CA SER A 155 -0.75 -9.98 -2.58
C SER A 155 -2.02 -10.03 -1.73
N VAL A 156 -1.88 -9.76 -0.43
CA VAL A 156 -3.01 -9.55 0.49
C VAL A 156 -3.09 -8.07 0.82
N MET A 157 -4.18 -7.43 0.39
CA MET A 157 -4.31 -5.98 0.41
C MET A 157 -5.58 -5.50 1.11
N PRO A 158 -5.56 -4.34 1.78
CA PRO A 158 -6.77 -3.73 2.36
C PRO A 158 -7.69 -3.11 1.29
N CYS A 159 -7.40 -3.30 0.02
CA CYS A 159 -7.91 -2.51 -1.10
C CYS A 159 -8.41 -3.40 -2.24
N VAL A 160 -9.64 -3.17 -2.71
CA VAL A 160 -10.18 -3.86 -3.89
C VAL A 160 -9.56 -3.34 -5.19
N ALA A 161 -9.17 -2.06 -5.25
CA ALA A 161 -8.56 -1.49 -6.44
C ALA A 161 -7.16 -2.03 -6.75
N LYS A 162 -6.48 -2.67 -5.78
CA LYS A 162 -5.22 -3.39 -6.00
C LYS A 162 -5.36 -4.57 -6.97
N LYS A 163 -6.56 -5.17 -7.05
CA LYS A 163 -6.90 -6.17 -8.07
C LYS A 163 -6.95 -5.61 -9.50
N PHE A 164 -7.22 -4.31 -9.63
CA PHE A 164 -7.13 -3.60 -10.91
C PHE A 164 -5.68 -3.23 -11.23
N GLU A 165 -4.91 -2.79 -10.23
CA GLU A 165 -3.51 -2.36 -10.40
C GLU A 165 -2.65 -3.47 -11.00
N ILE A 166 -2.79 -4.72 -10.54
CA ILE A 166 -2.00 -5.86 -11.05
C ILE A 166 -2.24 -6.20 -12.53
N ASN A 167 -3.24 -5.60 -13.18
CA ASN A 167 -3.55 -5.79 -14.59
C ASN A 167 -3.28 -4.53 -15.42
N ARG A 168 -2.52 -3.56 -14.89
CA ARG A 168 -2.10 -2.39 -15.64
C ARG A 168 -0.90 -2.75 -16.52
N ASP A 169 -0.76 -2.02 -17.61
CA ASP A 169 0.44 -2.08 -18.44
C ASP A 169 1.66 -1.63 -17.61
N ASP A 170 2.84 -2.10 -17.97
CA ASP A 170 4.12 -1.79 -17.30
C ASP A 170 4.32 -2.38 -15.88
N GLU A 171 3.48 -3.33 -15.45
CA GLU A 171 3.63 -4.05 -14.18
C GLU A 171 4.19 -5.46 -14.38
N ASP A 172 5.30 -5.57 -15.13
CA ASP A 172 5.89 -6.82 -15.63
C ASP A 172 7.45 -6.77 -15.70
N ALA A 173 8.11 -6.40 -14.61
CA ALA A 173 9.56 -6.17 -14.56
C ALA A 173 10.42 -7.35 -15.06
N ALA A 174 9.95 -8.60 -14.91
CA ALA A 174 10.60 -9.81 -15.41
C ALA A 174 10.03 -10.30 -16.77
N GLY A 175 9.22 -9.48 -17.45
CA GLY A 175 8.48 -9.90 -18.66
C GLY A 175 7.28 -10.80 -18.35
N VAL A 176 6.92 -10.95 -17.08
CA VAL A 176 5.72 -11.61 -16.56
C VAL A 176 5.10 -10.70 -15.49
N PRO A 177 3.79 -10.82 -15.18
CA PRO A 177 3.18 -9.97 -14.17
C PRO A 177 3.95 -9.96 -12.84
N ASP A 178 4.21 -8.77 -12.27
CA ASP A 178 4.88 -8.64 -10.98
C ASP A 178 4.07 -9.30 -9.87
N VAL A 179 2.74 -9.13 -9.92
CA VAL A 179 1.79 -9.78 -9.01
C VAL A 179 0.72 -10.49 -9.83
N ASP A 180 0.57 -11.80 -9.65
CA ASP A 180 -0.37 -12.63 -10.41
C ASP A 180 -1.79 -12.56 -9.83
N ILE A 181 -1.92 -12.55 -8.49
CA ILE A 181 -3.20 -12.61 -7.80
C ILE A 181 -3.21 -11.61 -6.65
N SER A 182 -4.27 -10.80 -6.54
CA SER A 182 -4.48 -9.94 -5.38
C SER A 182 -5.77 -10.34 -4.66
N ILE A 183 -5.67 -10.58 -3.36
CA ILE A 183 -6.81 -10.86 -2.47
C ILE A 183 -6.92 -9.78 -1.39
N THR A 184 -8.13 -9.64 -0.86
CA THR A 184 -8.41 -8.69 0.22
C THR A 184 -8.21 -9.32 1.60
N THR A 185 -8.16 -8.49 2.64
CA THR A 185 -8.18 -8.95 4.04
C THR A 185 -9.37 -9.89 4.33
N ARG A 186 -10.55 -9.57 3.77
CA ARG A 186 -11.74 -10.42 3.92
C ARG A 186 -11.63 -11.76 3.21
N GLU A 187 -11.01 -11.80 2.03
CA GLU A 187 -10.77 -13.03 1.30
C GLU A 187 -9.78 -13.93 2.04
N LEU A 188 -8.69 -13.35 2.58
CA LEU A 188 -7.76 -14.10 3.44
C LEU A 188 -8.49 -14.69 4.66
N ALA A 189 -9.29 -13.89 5.36
CA ALA A 189 -10.06 -14.38 6.50
C ALA A 189 -11.00 -15.53 6.11
N ARG A 190 -11.62 -15.46 4.92
CA ARG A 190 -12.45 -16.53 4.39
C ARG A 190 -11.65 -17.81 4.13
N MET A 191 -10.48 -17.71 3.52
CA MET A 191 -9.59 -18.85 3.29
C MET A 191 -9.18 -19.52 4.61
N ILE A 192 -8.82 -18.74 5.63
CA ILE A 192 -8.46 -19.23 6.98
C ILE A 192 -9.64 -19.99 7.61
N LYS A 193 -10.86 -19.43 7.49
CA LYS A 193 -12.09 -20.06 7.99
C LYS A 193 -12.42 -21.37 7.22
N MET A 194 -12.25 -21.36 5.89
CA MET A 194 -12.47 -22.56 5.04
C MET A 194 -11.46 -23.69 5.38
N ALA A 195 -10.21 -23.34 5.67
CA ALA A 195 -9.19 -24.29 6.12
C ALA A 195 -9.38 -24.75 7.58
N GLN A 196 -10.43 -24.27 8.27
CA GLN A 196 -10.75 -24.59 9.66
C GLN A 196 -9.60 -24.29 10.65
N LEU A 197 -8.75 -23.33 10.35
CA LEU A 197 -7.67 -22.91 11.23
C LEU A 197 -8.23 -22.14 12.43
N ASN A 198 -7.86 -22.54 13.64
CA ASN A 198 -8.20 -21.78 14.84
C ASN A 198 -7.24 -20.59 14.98
N PHE A 199 -7.58 -19.48 14.29
CA PHE A 199 -6.73 -18.30 14.16
C PHE A 199 -6.27 -17.75 15.53
N ALA A 200 -7.16 -17.70 16.52
CA ALA A 200 -6.84 -17.17 17.85
C ALA A 200 -5.76 -17.97 18.57
N ARG A 201 -5.62 -19.27 18.25
CA ARG A 201 -4.64 -20.18 18.88
C ARG A 201 -3.37 -20.38 18.05
N LEU A 202 -3.25 -19.73 16.90
CA LEU A 202 -2.01 -19.83 16.13
C LEU A 202 -0.84 -19.20 16.90
N PRO A 203 0.38 -19.74 16.76
CA PRO A 203 1.58 -19.12 17.29
C PRO A 203 1.87 -17.81 16.57
N GLU A 204 2.71 -16.98 17.17
CA GLU A 204 3.32 -15.87 16.48
C GLU A 204 4.53 -16.39 15.68
N GLU A 205 4.60 -16.09 14.40
CA GLU A 205 5.71 -16.45 13.52
C GLU A 205 6.18 -15.19 12.77
N ASP A 206 7.48 -15.15 12.46
CA ASP A 206 8.07 -14.02 11.74
C ASP A 206 7.94 -14.21 10.22
N PHE A 207 7.95 -13.12 9.47
CA PHE A 207 8.08 -13.16 8.00
C PHE A 207 9.37 -13.85 7.56
N ASP A 208 9.39 -14.32 6.32
CA ASP A 208 10.60 -14.92 5.76
C ASP A 208 11.65 -13.82 5.43
N PRO A 209 12.94 -14.02 5.78
CA PRO A 209 13.98 -13.11 5.36
C PRO A 209 14.24 -13.30 3.85
N VAL A 210 14.72 -12.31 3.10
CA VAL A 210 15.14 -10.94 3.45
C VAL A 210 13.98 -9.95 3.38
N MET A 211 13.01 -10.16 2.49
CA MET A 211 11.88 -9.27 2.24
C MET A 211 10.79 -9.29 3.34
N GLY A 212 11.08 -9.89 4.48
CA GLY A 212 10.27 -9.81 5.70
C GLY A 212 10.83 -8.85 6.75
N VAL A 213 11.90 -8.12 6.41
CA VAL A 213 12.53 -7.15 7.32
C VAL A 213 12.37 -5.75 6.74
N SER A 214 11.82 -4.83 7.52
CA SER A 214 11.62 -3.42 7.12
C SER A 214 12.20 -2.47 8.17
N THR A 215 12.35 -1.20 7.79
CA THR A 215 12.85 -0.15 8.71
C THR A 215 11.80 0.31 9.73
N GLY A 216 10.53 -0.09 9.54
CA GLY A 216 9.39 0.38 10.32
C GLY A 216 8.78 1.69 9.80
N ALA A 217 9.44 2.44 8.92
CA ALA A 217 8.89 3.64 8.29
C ALA A 217 7.63 3.32 7.46
N ALA A 218 7.63 2.19 6.78
CA ALA A 218 6.52 1.73 5.97
C ALA A 218 5.25 1.38 6.75
N THR A 219 5.36 1.05 8.03
CA THR A 219 4.19 0.71 8.87
C THR A 219 3.16 1.85 8.93
N ILE A 220 3.61 3.11 8.84
CA ILE A 220 2.73 4.28 8.83
C ILE A 220 2.01 4.52 7.49
N PHE A 221 2.36 3.81 6.42
CA PHE A 221 1.70 3.90 5.10
C PHE A 221 0.21 3.52 5.14
N GLY A 222 -0.19 2.74 6.12
CA GLY A 222 -1.59 2.41 6.33
C GLY A 222 -2.48 3.61 6.64
N ALA A 223 -1.91 4.71 7.12
CA ALA A 223 -2.61 5.93 7.53
C ALA A 223 -2.27 7.13 6.62
N THR A 224 -3.23 8.03 6.43
CA THR A 224 -3.05 9.27 5.65
C THR A 224 -1.94 10.15 6.22
N GLY A 225 -1.03 10.57 5.38
CA GLY A 225 0.16 11.38 5.71
C GLY A 225 1.42 10.56 5.95
N GLY A 226 1.31 9.23 6.02
CA GLY A 226 2.44 8.36 6.33
C GLY A 226 3.45 8.24 5.19
N VAL A 227 2.98 8.18 3.95
CA VAL A 227 3.86 8.12 2.77
C VAL A 227 4.66 9.41 2.64
N LEU A 228 3.97 10.55 2.74
CA LEU A 228 4.61 11.86 2.66
C LEU A 228 5.63 12.08 3.77
N GLU A 229 5.29 11.71 5.01
CA GLU A 229 6.21 11.81 6.14
C GLU A 229 7.49 11.00 5.89
N ALA A 230 7.36 9.76 5.47
CA ALA A 230 8.50 8.90 5.19
C ALA A 230 9.37 9.46 4.05
N ALA A 231 8.76 9.93 2.96
CA ALA A 231 9.47 10.53 1.84
C ALA A 231 10.22 11.82 2.24
N LEU A 232 9.62 12.67 3.07
CA LEU A 232 10.27 13.90 3.56
C LEU A 232 11.44 13.59 4.48
N ARG A 233 11.33 12.61 5.39
CA ARG A 233 12.43 12.16 6.25
C ARG A 233 13.61 11.69 5.40
N THR A 234 13.36 10.77 4.48
CA THR A 234 14.38 10.23 3.60
C THR A 234 15.03 11.34 2.73
N ALA A 235 14.23 12.26 2.19
CA ALA A 235 14.77 13.38 1.41
C ALA A 235 15.66 14.30 2.26
N ALA A 236 15.29 14.56 3.52
CA ALA A 236 16.10 15.34 4.44
C ALA A 236 17.42 14.62 4.74
N ASP A 237 17.37 13.35 5.09
CA ASP A 237 18.55 12.55 5.41
C ASP A 237 19.53 12.45 4.23
N VAL A 238 19.01 12.22 3.02
CA VAL A 238 19.82 12.14 1.78
C VAL A 238 20.46 13.50 1.44
N LEU A 239 19.72 14.60 1.61
CA LEU A 239 20.23 15.94 1.25
C LEU A 239 21.20 16.52 2.28
N GLU A 240 21.00 16.24 3.55
CA GLU A 240 21.79 16.78 4.64
C GLU A 240 22.91 15.83 5.10
N GLY A 241 22.84 14.55 4.70
CA GLY A 241 23.81 13.52 5.05
C GLY A 241 23.83 13.17 6.55
N VAL A 242 22.73 13.46 7.25
CA VAL A 242 22.56 13.26 8.69
C VAL A 242 21.20 12.62 8.92
N ASP A 243 21.14 11.65 9.83
CA ASP A 243 19.88 11.02 10.25
C ASP A 243 19.11 11.99 11.18
N HIS A 244 17.92 12.37 10.77
CA HIS A 244 17.06 13.33 11.47
C HIS A 244 15.96 12.62 12.26
N ASP A 245 16.30 11.95 13.34
CA ASP A 245 15.35 11.22 14.21
C ASP A 245 14.24 12.09 14.83
N ASN A 246 14.39 13.43 14.85
CA ASN A 246 13.58 14.33 15.67
C ASN A 246 12.64 15.27 14.89
N ILE A 247 12.45 15.11 13.59
CA ILE A 247 11.50 15.97 12.87
C ILE A 247 10.09 15.46 13.12
N GLU A 248 9.26 16.28 13.77
CA GLU A 248 7.85 15.97 13.99
C GLU A 248 7.00 16.55 12.85
N TYR A 249 6.31 15.66 12.12
CA TYR A 249 5.41 16.01 11.01
C TYR A 249 3.94 15.98 11.47
N LYS A 250 3.63 16.61 12.62
CA LYS A 250 2.30 16.58 13.24
C LYS A 250 1.20 17.18 12.37
N GLU A 251 1.53 18.22 11.60
CA GLU A 251 0.58 18.97 10.80
C GLU A 251 -0.05 18.12 9.69
N ILE A 252 0.70 17.15 9.16
CA ILE A 252 0.22 16.26 8.09
C ILE A 252 -0.41 14.97 8.61
N ARG A 253 -0.32 14.70 9.91
CA ARG A 253 -1.00 13.58 10.56
C ARG A 253 -2.45 13.94 10.93
N GLY A 254 -3.29 12.98 11.12
CA GLY A 254 -4.64 13.18 11.63
C GLY A 254 -5.75 12.85 10.63
N THR A 255 -7.03 12.94 11.08
CA THR A 255 -8.23 12.50 10.34
C THR A 255 -8.80 13.54 9.39
N LYS A 256 -8.31 14.79 9.40
CA LYS A 256 -8.78 15.80 8.43
C LYS A 256 -8.50 15.32 7.02
N GLY A 257 -9.49 15.38 6.16
CA GLY A 257 -9.40 14.93 4.77
C GLY A 257 -8.50 15.78 3.88
N PHE A 258 -8.11 16.97 4.33
CA PHE A 258 -7.18 17.88 3.66
C PHE A 258 -6.29 18.58 4.70
N LYS A 259 -4.99 18.57 4.45
CA LYS A 259 -3.97 19.18 5.30
C LYS A 259 -2.86 19.76 4.44
N GLU A 260 -2.28 20.85 4.92
CA GLU A 260 -1.15 21.54 4.28
C GLU A 260 -0.10 21.85 5.33
N ALA A 261 1.15 21.84 4.93
CA ALA A 261 2.26 22.26 5.78
C ALA A 261 3.44 22.78 4.93
N VAL A 262 4.34 23.48 5.59
CA VAL A 262 5.64 23.86 5.03
C VAL A 262 6.71 23.34 5.96
N TYR A 263 7.62 22.54 5.44
CA TYR A 263 8.75 21.99 6.18
C TYR A 263 10.07 22.51 5.61
N LYS A 264 11.05 22.72 6.50
CA LYS A 264 12.42 23.01 6.06
C LYS A 264 13.15 21.70 5.81
N VAL A 265 13.58 21.52 4.58
CA VAL A 265 14.37 20.37 4.13
C VAL A 265 15.62 20.91 3.44
N ALA A 266 16.80 20.64 3.96
CA ALA A 266 18.07 21.13 3.43
C ALA A 266 18.09 22.65 3.16
N GLY A 267 17.48 23.43 4.04
CA GLY A 267 17.40 24.89 3.93
C GLY A 267 16.32 25.42 2.98
N MET A 268 15.60 24.56 2.28
CA MET A 268 14.46 24.92 1.43
C MET A 268 13.14 24.82 2.18
N ASP A 269 12.19 25.72 1.89
CA ASP A 269 10.82 25.63 2.35
C ASP A 269 10.03 24.71 1.39
N VAL A 270 9.78 23.48 1.82
CA VAL A 270 9.04 22.48 1.04
C VAL A 270 7.55 22.56 1.42
N LYS A 271 6.74 23.02 0.48
CA LYS A 271 5.28 23.10 0.63
C LYS A 271 4.65 21.76 0.30
N VAL A 272 3.83 21.23 1.18
CA VAL A 272 3.24 19.90 1.05
C VAL A 272 1.74 19.92 1.27
N ALA A 273 1.03 18.98 0.64
CA ALA A 273 -0.37 18.73 0.92
C ALA A 273 -0.64 17.23 1.07
N VAL A 274 -1.57 16.90 1.95
CA VAL A 274 -2.08 15.54 2.16
C VAL A 274 -3.59 15.56 2.03
N VAL A 275 -4.10 14.75 1.11
CA VAL A 275 -5.55 14.61 0.92
C VAL A 275 -5.99 13.17 0.99
N SER A 276 -7.15 12.95 1.62
CA SER A 276 -7.84 11.67 1.62
C SER A 276 -9.28 11.81 1.21
N GLY A 277 -9.72 10.88 0.35
CA GLY A 277 -11.03 10.94 -0.31
C GLY A 277 -10.99 11.76 -1.60
N LEU A 278 -11.62 11.22 -2.65
CA LEU A 278 -11.55 11.80 -4.00
C LEU A 278 -12.23 13.18 -4.15
N ASN A 279 -13.19 13.52 -3.28
CA ASN A 279 -13.76 14.86 -3.28
C ASN A 279 -12.72 15.92 -2.89
N ASN A 280 -11.96 15.66 -1.83
CA ASN A 280 -10.88 16.55 -1.40
C ASN A 280 -9.77 16.61 -2.46
N ALA A 281 -9.43 15.48 -3.06
CA ALA A 281 -8.49 15.41 -4.17
C ALA A 281 -8.95 16.29 -5.34
N ASN A 282 -10.22 16.19 -5.75
CA ASN A 282 -10.78 16.97 -6.84
C ASN A 282 -10.67 18.49 -6.61
N GLU A 283 -10.90 18.95 -5.38
CA GLU A 283 -10.76 20.37 -5.04
C GLU A 283 -9.31 20.84 -5.09
N LEU A 284 -8.38 20.04 -4.56
CA LEU A 284 -6.96 20.34 -4.59
C LEU A 284 -6.41 20.39 -6.02
N LEU A 285 -6.75 19.38 -6.83
CA LEU A 285 -6.23 19.25 -8.19
C LEU A 285 -6.69 20.41 -9.10
N LYS A 286 -7.93 20.89 -8.93
CA LYS A 286 -8.38 22.09 -9.63
C LYS A 286 -7.54 23.32 -9.30
N LYS A 287 -7.11 23.47 -8.05
CA LYS A 287 -6.24 24.57 -7.63
C LYS A 287 -4.84 24.43 -8.21
N ILE A 288 -4.31 23.20 -8.26
CA ILE A 288 -3.01 22.93 -8.89
C ILE A 288 -3.08 23.20 -10.39
N GLU A 289 -4.10 22.71 -11.07
CA GLU A 289 -4.29 22.88 -12.52
C GLU A 289 -4.50 24.36 -12.93
N SER A 290 -5.20 25.15 -12.09
CA SER A 290 -5.37 26.59 -12.30
C SER A 290 -4.15 27.42 -11.94
N GLY A 291 -3.12 26.84 -11.31
CA GLY A 291 -1.94 27.55 -10.81
C GLY A 291 -2.22 28.36 -9.53
N GLU A 292 -3.37 28.14 -8.88
CA GLU A 292 -3.74 28.80 -7.63
C GLU A 292 -2.96 28.23 -6.41
N ALA A 293 -2.48 26.98 -6.51
CA ALA A 293 -1.70 26.31 -5.48
C ALA A 293 -0.40 25.75 -6.07
N ASP A 294 0.71 26.00 -5.35
CA ASP A 294 2.06 25.58 -5.73
C ASP A 294 2.69 24.71 -4.63
N TYR A 295 2.51 23.42 -4.73
CA TYR A 295 3.13 22.45 -3.82
C TYR A 295 4.40 21.84 -4.44
N HIS A 296 5.23 21.25 -3.58
CA HIS A 296 6.38 20.46 -4.00
C HIS A 296 6.04 18.97 -4.01
N ILE A 297 5.36 18.50 -2.96
CA ILE A 297 4.88 17.11 -2.81
C ILE A 297 3.41 17.10 -2.40
N VAL A 298 2.66 16.18 -2.98
CA VAL A 298 1.25 15.94 -2.61
C VAL A 298 1.01 14.45 -2.40
N GLU A 299 0.52 14.07 -1.22
CA GLU A 299 0.01 12.72 -0.98
C GLU A 299 -1.49 12.67 -1.24
N VAL A 300 -1.92 11.71 -2.06
CA VAL A 300 -3.35 11.44 -2.32
C VAL A 300 -3.72 10.02 -1.96
N MET A 301 -4.59 9.88 -0.96
CA MET A 301 -5.23 8.61 -0.59
C MET A 301 -6.68 8.58 -1.07
N CYS A 302 -7.06 7.55 -1.82
CA CYS A 302 -8.44 7.37 -2.29
C CYS A 302 -9.42 7.19 -1.11
N CYS A 303 -9.03 6.39 -0.12
CA CYS A 303 -9.86 6.08 1.04
C CYS A 303 -9.72 7.14 2.14
N PRO A 304 -10.83 7.64 2.71
CA PRO A 304 -10.77 8.55 3.85
C PRO A 304 -10.01 7.94 5.03
N GLY A 305 -8.98 8.63 5.54
CA GLY A 305 -8.15 8.17 6.64
C GLY A 305 -7.01 7.22 6.26
N GLY A 306 -6.95 6.76 5.01
CA GLY A 306 -5.89 5.88 4.49
C GLY A 306 -6.31 4.43 4.28
N CYS A 307 -5.34 3.56 4.02
CA CYS A 307 -5.55 2.15 3.67
C CYS A 307 -6.14 1.32 4.81
N VAL A 308 -5.99 1.74 6.06
CA VAL A 308 -6.67 1.11 7.21
C VAL A 308 -8.19 1.10 7.07
N ASN A 309 -8.75 2.04 6.30
CA ASN A 309 -10.16 2.13 5.94
C ASN A 309 -10.44 1.64 4.51
N GLY A 310 -9.55 0.87 3.94
CA GLY A 310 -9.65 0.36 2.57
C GLY A 310 -10.87 -0.51 2.33
N GLY A 311 -11.36 -0.53 1.07
CA GLY A 311 -12.54 -1.29 0.69
C GLY A 311 -12.41 -2.81 0.79
N GLY A 312 -11.20 -3.35 1.04
CA GLY A 312 -10.91 -4.77 1.27
C GLY A 312 -10.87 -5.17 2.76
N GLN A 313 -10.95 -4.20 3.67
CA GLN A 313 -10.94 -4.44 5.11
C GLN A 313 -12.27 -5.03 5.62
N PRO A 314 -12.30 -5.60 6.85
CA PRO A 314 -13.52 -6.06 7.49
C PRO A 314 -14.61 -4.98 7.53
N ILE A 315 -15.86 -5.38 7.37
CA ILE A 315 -17.00 -4.47 7.35
C ILE A 315 -17.54 -4.33 8.77
N GLN A 316 -17.31 -3.18 9.38
CA GLN A 316 -17.85 -2.85 10.68
C GLN A 316 -19.11 -1.99 10.56
N PRO A 317 -20.10 -2.14 11.47
CA PRO A 317 -21.24 -1.24 11.55
C PRO A 317 -20.80 0.23 11.70
N SER A 318 -21.53 1.15 11.08
CA SER A 318 -21.20 2.58 11.12
C SER A 318 -21.13 3.13 12.54
N THR A 319 -21.97 2.63 13.44
CA THR A 319 -21.97 3.00 14.87
C THR A 319 -20.66 2.60 15.56
N VAL A 320 -20.10 1.44 15.22
CA VAL A 320 -18.82 0.98 15.79
C VAL A 320 -17.69 1.86 15.26
N ARG A 321 -17.68 2.13 13.95
CA ARG A 321 -16.66 2.99 13.32
C ARG A 321 -16.65 4.43 13.86
N SER A 322 -17.83 4.96 14.22
CA SER A 322 -17.95 6.34 14.76
C SER A 322 -17.30 6.52 16.12
N PHE A 323 -17.11 5.45 16.88
CA PHE A 323 -16.55 5.48 18.23
C PHE A 323 -15.16 4.85 18.34
N THR A 324 -14.59 4.40 17.22
CA THR A 324 -13.26 3.79 17.21
C THR A 324 -12.29 4.73 16.50
N ASP A 325 -11.25 5.16 17.20
CA ASP A 325 -10.10 5.80 16.57
C ASP A 325 -9.29 4.69 15.86
N ILE A 326 -9.33 4.70 14.53
CA ILE A 326 -8.68 3.67 13.69
C ILE A 326 -7.21 4.07 13.39
N LYS A 327 -6.65 4.98 14.16
CA LYS A 327 -5.26 5.46 13.97
C LYS A 327 -4.31 4.91 15.00
#